data_5548ec097008ecf0b4a901b55a0dcaea
#
_entry.id   5548ec097008ecf0b4a901b55a0dcaea
#
_cell.length_a   1.000
_cell.length_b   1.000
_cell.length_c   1.000
_cell.angle_alpha   90.00
_cell.angle_beta   90.00
_cell.angle_gamma   90.00
#
_symmetry.space_group_name_H-M   'P 1'
#
loop_
_entity.id
_entity.type
_entity.pdbx_description
1 polymer ?
#
loop_
_entity_poly.entity_id
_entity_poly.type
_entity_poly.pdbx_seq_one_letter_code
_entity_poly.pdbx_strand_id
1 'polypeptide(L)'
;SDEKYNWTIDELAKLPIRWYGGADLSKMHDLTACCLFGHYKGVDIIIPHCWFPRPAAVVKATQDQIPLFGWMEDGWLDMTNDKVTNHSDVVRWFKKRRAEGFKIRRVGHDPKFCREYFVEMQKERFPIKAQIQRFTLKSEGFRYLEKSAKQGTLYYLHAEPYEYCVQNVAGIEKADDMVMYEKIAPNLRIDVFDCSVFAACAYLEDLTASAKGAGWYEAREKGGDAT
;
A
#
# COMPACT_ATOMS: atom_id res chain seq x y z
N SER A 1 -12.33 8.68 -2.48
CA SER A 1 -12.95 7.46 -3.03
C SER A 1 -14.23 7.82 -3.76
N ASP A 2 -14.54 7.10 -4.84
CA ASP A 2 -15.76 7.38 -5.60
C ASP A 2 -16.97 6.83 -4.85
N GLU A 3 -17.97 7.69 -4.58
CA GLU A 3 -19.17 7.35 -3.79
C GLU A 3 -20.02 6.22 -4.40
N LYS A 4 -19.88 5.97 -5.70
CA LYS A 4 -20.57 4.86 -6.38
C LYS A 4 -20.04 3.47 -5.98
N TYR A 5 -18.87 3.37 -5.38
CA TYR A 5 -18.29 2.11 -4.92
C TYR A 5 -18.53 1.93 -3.42
N ASN A 6 -19.06 0.78 -3.03
CA ASN A 6 -19.39 0.48 -1.63
C ASN A 6 -19.24 -1.01 -1.32
N TRP A 7 -18.06 -1.59 -1.68
CA TRP A 7 -17.75 -2.97 -1.32
C TRP A 7 -17.27 -3.07 0.13
N THR A 8 -17.76 -4.09 0.80
CA THR A 8 -17.23 -4.51 2.10
C THR A 8 -15.95 -5.33 1.94
N ILE A 9 -15.17 -5.44 3.01
CA ILE A 9 -13.95 -6.29 3.02
C ILE A 9 -14.30 -7.75 2.68
N ASP A 10 -15.41 -8.27 3.20
CA ASP A 10 -15.87 -9.64 2.95
C ASP A 10 -16.28 -9.89 1.48
N GLU A 11 -16.84 -8.90 0.81
CA GLU A 11 -17.12 -8.97 -0.62
C GLU A 11 -15.85 -8.93 -1.44
N LEU A 12 -14.91 -8.03 -1.08
CA LEU A 12 -13.61 -7.91 -1.75
C LEU A 12 -12.77 -9.18 -1.63
N ALA A 13 -12.83 -9.87 -0.49
CA ALA A 13 -12.11 -11.13 -0.29
C ALA A 13 -12.57 -12.25 -1.23
N LYS A 14 -13.81 -12.20 -1.72
CA LYS A 14 -14.39 -13.18 -2.65
C LYS A 14 -14.11 -12.87 -4.12
N LEU A 15 -13.60 -11.68 -4.44
CA LEU A 15 -13.30 -11.32 -5.81
C LEU A 15 -12.16 -12.18 -6.40
N PRO A 16 -12.28 -12.61 -7.68
CA PRO A 16 -11.28 -13.45 -8.34
C PRO A 16 -10.07 -12.63 -8.82
N ILE A 17 -9.50 -11.80 -7.95
CA ILE A 17 -8.38 -10.92 -8.27
C ILE A 17 -7.14 -11.26 -7.47
N ARG A 18 -5.99 -10.80 -7.96
CA ARG A 18 -4.72 -10.85 -7.24
C ARG A 18 -4.54 -9.56 -6.45
N TRP A 19 -4.12 -9.71 -5.22
CA TRP A 19 -3.86 -8.59 -4.32
C TRP A 19 -2.36 -8.38 -4.15
N TYR A 20 -1.98 -7.13 -3.98
CA TYR A 20 -0.59 -6.69 -3.77
C TYR A 20 -0.53 -5.92 -2.47
N GLY A 21 0.41 -6.26 -1.62
CA GLY A 21 0.60 -5.57 -0.35
C GLY A 21 1.60 -4.43 -0.48
N GLY A 22 1.43 -3.43 0.38
CA GLY A 22 2.43 -2.40 0.63
C GLY A 22 2.58 -2.18 2.13
N ALA A 23 3.79 -1.84 2.60
CA ALA A 23 4.03 -1.51 4.00
C ALA A 23 5.05 -0.38 4.12
N ASP A 24 4.71 0.61 4.93
CA ASP A 24 5.59 1.67 5.41
C ASP A 24 5.75 1.53 6.92
N LEU A 25 6.98 1.27 7.35
CA LEU A 25 7.28 0.83 8.71
C LEU A 25 7.96 1.93 9.51
N SER A 26 7.29 2.39 10.55
CA SER A 26 7.84 3.29 11.56
C SER A 26 7.98 2.57 12.91
N LYS A 27 8.81 3.08 13.82
CA LYS A 27 8.95 2.48 15.16
C LYS A 27 8.40 3.31 16.30
N MET A 28 8.51 4.63 16.31
CA MET A 28 8.31 5.41 17.53
C MET A 28 7.34 6.58 17.46
N HIS A 29 7.41 7.38 16.43
CA HIS A 29 6.72 8.69 16.42
C HIS A 29 5.94 8.97 15.14
N ASP A 30 5.87 7.99 14.26
CA ASP A 30 5.16 8.07 12.99
C ASP A 30 4.19 6.91 12.84
N LEU A 31 3.26 7.00 11.90
CA LEU A 31 2.38 5.88 11.58
C LEU A 31 3.18 4.71 11.04
N THR A 32 2.87 3.51 11.51
CA THR A 32 3.17 2.30 10.76
C THR A 32 1.95 1.98 9.93
N ALA A 33 2.09 1.82 8.64
CA ALA A 33 0.97 1.62 7.73
C ALA A 33 1.18 0.41 6.82
N CYS A 34 0.10 -0.23 6.45
CA CYS A 34 0.08 -1.20 5.36
C CYS A 34 -1.23 -1.12 4.57
N CYS A 35 -1.22 -1.72 3.40
CA CYS A 35 -2.43 -1.86 2.60
C CYS A 35 -2.42 -3.11 1.73
N LEU A 36 -3.59 -3.49 1.24
CA LEU A 36 -3.75 -4.31 0.04
C LEU A 36 -4.20 -3.42 -1.12
N PHE A 37 -3.62 -3.64 -2.28
CA PHE A 37 -4.02 -3.07 -3.55
C PHE A 37 -4.53 -4.18 -4.48
N GLY A 38 -5.64 -3.95 -5.16
CA GLY A 38 -6.19 -4.86 -6.16
C GLY A 38 -6.84 -4.11 -7.32
N HIS A 39 -6.87 -4.72 -8.50
CA HIS A 39 -7.54 -4.16 -9.67
C HIS A 39 -8.68 -5.07 -10.09
N TYR A 40 -9.89 -4.51 -10.24
CA TYR A 40 -11.07 -5.27 -10.64
C TYR A 40 -11.99 -4.45 -11.54
N LYS A 41 -12.22 -4.94 -12.78
CA LYS A 41 -13.16 -4.32 -13.76
C LYS A 41 -12.96 -2.82 -13.92
N GLY A 42 -11.71 -2.38 -14.04
CA GLY A 42 -11.36 -0.97 -14.24
C GLY A 42 -11.35 -0.12 -12.96
N VAL A 43 -11.52 -0.74 -11.80
CA VAL A 43 -11.46 -0.06 -10.49
C VAL A 43 -10.22 -0.51 -9.74
N ASP A 44 -9.43 0.43 -9.26
CA ASP A 44 -8.32 0.21 -8.36
C ASP A 44 -8.80 0.32 -6.92
N ILE A 45 -8.50 -0.71 -6.12
CA ILE A 45 -9.05 -0.86 -4.76
C ILE A 45 -7.90 -0.89 -3.77
N ILE A 46 -7.97 -0.07 -2.73
CA ILE A 46 -7.01 -0.02 -1.64
C ILE A 46 -7.72 -0.34 -0.33
N ILE A 47 -7.20 -1.32 0.42
CA ILE A 47 -7.65 -1.66 1.78
C ILE A 47 -6.54 -1.25 2.73
N PRO A 48 -6.59 -0.08 3.36
CA PRO A 48 -5.54 0.40 4.24
C PRO A 48 -5.74 -0.08 5.68
N HIS A 49 -4.65 -0.07 6.45
CA HIS A 49 -4.66 -0.17 7.90
C HIS A 49 -3.40 0.44 8.50
N CYS A 50 -3.48 0.96 9.72
CA CYS A 50 -2.33 1.57 10.36
C CYS A 50 -2.27 1.30 11.87
N TRP A 51 -1.10 1.57 12.46
CA TRP A 51 -0.81 1.41 13.88
C TRP A 51 -0.11 2.65 14.42
N PHE A 52 -0.40 2.96 15.68
CA PHE A 52 0.27 4.05 16.38
C PHE A 52 0.44 3.73 17.87
N PRO A 53 1.58 4.08 18.51
CA PRO A 53 1.75 3.91 19.96
C PRO A 53 0.81 4.82 20.74
N ARG A 54 -0.05 4.25 21.60
CA ARG A 54 -1.02 5.01 22.39
C ARG A 54 -0.38 6.12 23.24
N PRO A 55 0.77 5.92 23.93
CA PRO A 55 1.39 7.01 24.69
C PRO A 55 1.80 8.21 23.83
N ALA A 56 2.21 7.98 22.57
CA ALA A 56 2.53 9.04 21.64
C ALA A 56 1.27 9.65 21.01
N ALA A 57 0.21 8.86 20.81
CA ALA A 57 -1.05 9.31 20.22
C ALA A 57 -1.71 10.43 21.01
N VAL A 58 -1.72 10.34 22.36
CA VAL A 58 -2.30 11.37 23.25
C VAL A 58 -1.68 12.74 22.99
N VAL A 59 -0.35 12.79 22.80
CA VAL A 59 0.38 14.03 22.55
C VAL A 59 0.19 14.48 21.09
N LYS A 60 0.36 13.55 20.16
CA LYS A 60 0.36 13.85 18.71
C LYS A 60 -1.02 14.20 18.17
N ALA A 61 -2.09 13.59 18.66
CA ALA A 61 -3.44 13.96 18.27
C ALA A 61 -3.74 15.45 18.52
N THR A 62 -3.23 15.99 19.64
CA THR A 62 -3.42 17.40 19.97
C THR A 62 -2.41 18.30 19.26
N GLN A 63 -1.12 17.95 19.27
CA GLN A 63 -0.06 18.79 18.69
C GLN A 63 -0.12 18.88 17.18
N ASP A 64 -0.35 17.74 16.51
CA ASP A 64 -0.32 17.64 15.05
C ASP A 64 -1.74 17.66 14.46
N GLN A 65 -2.79 17.74 15.30
CA GLN A 65 -4.21 17.74 14.92
C GLN A 65 -4.59 16.53 14.05
N ILE A 66 -4.05 15.36 14.38
CA ILE A 66 -4.34 14.11 13.65
C ILE A 66 -5.50 13.39 14.36
N PRO A 67 -6.58 12.98 13.67
CA PRO A 67 -7.75 12.35 14.30
C PRO A 67 -7.52 10.86 14.62
N LEU A 68 -6.38 10.54 15.29
CA LEU A 68 -5.96 9.16 15.58
C LEU A 68 -7.01 8.35 16.36
N PHE A 69 -7.73 8.97 17.29
CA PHE A 69 -8.73 8.27 18.08
C PHE A 69 -9.99 7.98 17.28
N GLY A 70 -10.41 8.88 16.37
CA GLY A 70 -11.50 8.61 15.43
C GLY A 70 -11.17 7.45 14.51
N TRP A 71 -9.97 7.43 13.93
CA TRP A 71 -9.53 6.30 13.10
C TRP A 71 -9.48 4.96 13.84
N MET A 72 -9.18 5.00 15.14
CA MET A 72 -9.23 3.81 15.99
C MET A 72 -10.68 3.35 16.23
N GLU A 73 -11.60 4.26 16.50
CA GLU A 73 -13.02 3.95 16.68
C GLU A 73 -13.66 3.39 15.41
N ASP A 74 -13.26 3.90 14.25
CA ASP A 74 -13.70 3.42 12.94
C ASP A 74 -13.02 2.12 12.47
N GLY A 75 -12.04 1.61 13.24
CA GLY A 75 -11.35 0.34 12.96
C GLY A 75 -10.24 0.40 11.92
N TRP A 76 -9.82 1.61 11.52
CA TRP A 76 -8.70 1.80 10.58
C TRP A 76 -7.33 1.84 11.24
N LEU A 77 -7.29 2.08 12.55
CA LEU A 77 -6.06 2.20 13.31
C LEU A 77 -6.11 1.35 14.57
N ASP A 78 -5.05 0.57 14.79
CA ASP A 78 -4.82 -0.11 16.06
C ASP A 78 -3.80 0.65 16.92
N MET A 79 -4.12 0.92 18.19
CA MET A 79 -3.20 1.53 19.14
C MET A 79 -2.54 0.47 20.02
N THR A 80 -1.21 0.45 20.00
CA THR A 80 -0.43 -0.39 20.91
C THR A 80 -0.22 0.31 22.24
N ASN A 81 -0.25 -0.43 23.35
CA ASN A 81 0.04 0.13 24.68
C ASN A 81 1.54 0.38 24.91
N ASP A 82 2.39 -0.17 24.07
CA ASP A 82 3.83 0.02 24.10
C ASP A 82 4.24 1.39 23.55
N LYS A 83 5.47 1.80 23.84
CA LYS A 83 6.06 3.04 23.32
C LYS A 83 6.46 2.95 21.86
N VAL A 84 6.43 1.76 21.29
CA VAL A 84 6.84 1.46 19.91
C VAL A 84 5.81 0.56 19.25
N THR A 85 5.65 0.70 17.94
CA THR A 85 4.83 -0.21 17.14
C THR A 85 5.60 -1.51 16.92
N ASN A 86 4.95 -2.64 17.19
CA ASN A 86 5.50 -3.95 16.90
C ASN A 86 5.17 -4.34 15.45
N HIS A 87 6.20 -4.52 14.64
CA HIS A 87 6.02 -4.87 13.22
C HIS A 87 5.41 -6.28 13.00
N SER A 88 5.40 -7.14 14.02
CA SER A 88 4.64 -8.40 13.99
C SER A 88 3.13 -8.17 13.86
N ASP A 89 2.61 -7.01 14.26
CA ASP A 89 1.20 -6.66 14.08
C ASP A 89 0.85 -6.51 12.60
N VAL A 90 1.74 -5.91 11.83
CA VAL A 90 1.62 -5.80 10.36
C VAL A 90 1.59 -7.20 9.72
N VAL A 91 2.48 -8.10 10.17
CA VAL A 91 2.50 -9.50 9.69
C VAL A 91 1.20 -10.21 10.02
N ARG A 92 0.68 -10.03 11.24
CA ARG A 92 -0.61 -10.59 11.66
C ARG A 92 -1.78 -10.08 10.80
N TRP A 93 -1.76 -8.81 10.45
CA TRP A 93 -2.77 -8.24 9.57
C TRP A 93 -2.75 -8.89 8.19
N PHE A 94 -1.59 -9.04 7.54
CA PHE A 94 -1.49 -9.75 6.27
C PHE A 94 -1.93 -11.21 6.38
N LYS A 95 -1.60 -11.90 7.47
CA LYS A 95 -2.06 -13.27 7.75
C LYS A 95 -3.59 -13.34 7.84
N LYS A 96 -4.20 -12.40 8.57
CA LYS A 96 -5.65 -12.28 8.70
C LYS A 96 -6.29 -12.08 7.32
N ARG A 97 -5.81 -11.13 6.52
CA ARG A 97 -6.33 -10.90 5.16
C ARG A 97 -6.21 -12.16 4.30
N ARG A 98 -5.08 -12.85 4.33
CA ARG A 98 -4.90 -14.12 3.61
C ARG A 98 -5.89 -15.19 4.07
N ALA A 99 -6.13 -15.31 5.35
CA ALA A 99 -7.10 -16.27 5.91
C ALA A 99 -8.55 -15.96 5.52
N GLU A 100 -8.89 -14.68 5.32
CA GLU A 100 -10.18 -14.21 4.84
C GLU A 100 -10.39 -14.47 3.33
N GLY A 101 -9.37 -14.92 2.60
CA GLY A 101 -9.48 -15.29 1.18
C GLY A 101 -8.72 -14.38 0.21
N PHE A 102 -8.07 -13.32 0.67
CA PHE A 102 -7.26 -12.45 -0.19
C PHE A 102 -6.05 -13.18 -0.76
N LYS A 103 -5.98 -13.32 -2.09
CA LYS A 103 -4.87 -13.99 -2.80
C LYS A 103 -3.71 -13.01 -2.98
N ILE A 104 -2.88 -12.87 -1.95
CA ILE A 104 -1.76 -11.91 -1.93
C ILE A 104 -0.62 -12.43 -2.80
N ARG A 105 -0.34 -11.75 -3.90
CA ARG A 105 0.62 -12.14 -4.92
C ARG A 105 2.05 -11.66 -4.60
N ARG A 106 2.17 -10.45 -4.06
CA ARG A 106 3.45 -9.84 -3.70
C ARG A 106 3.24 -8.74 -2.67
N VAL A 107 4.23 -8.51 -1.82
CA VAL A 107 4.23 -7.41 -0.84
C VAL A 107 5.48 -6.58 -1.01
N GLY A 108 5.32 -5.28 -1.32
CA GLY A 108 6.38 -4.28 -1.34
C GLY A 108 6.50 -3.59 0.02
N HIS A 109 7.69 -3.17 0.41
CA HIS A 109 7.88 -2.41 1.66
C HIS A 109 9.10 -1.48 1.58
N ASP A 110 9.11 -0.45 2.43
CA ASP A 110 10.31 0.37 2.64
C ASP A 110 11.43 -0.51 3.26
N PRO A 111 12.66 -0.49 2.73
CA PRO A 111 13.78 -1.22 3.29
C PRO A 111 14.25 -0.71 4.66
N LYS A 112 13.82 0.48 5.10
CA LYS A 112 14.17 1.03 6.41
C LYS A 112 13.42 0.28 7.52
N PHE A 113 14.11 0.04 8.64
CA PHE A 113 13.54 -0.57 9.87
C PHE A 113 12.84 -1.93 9.69
N CYS A 114 12.99 -2.58 8.54
CA CYS A 114 12.18 -3.72 8.15
C CYS A 114 12.71 -5.09 8.59
N ARG A 115 13.87 -5.21 9.26
CA ARG A 115 14.56 -6.49 9.47
C ARG A 115 13.67 -7.56 10.13
N GLU A 116 13.01 -7.23 11.23
CA GLU A 116 12.13 -8.16 11.97
C GLU A 116 10.90 -8.53 11.13
N TYR A 117 10.24 -7.51 10.58
CA TYR A 117 9.13 -7.67 9.66
C TYR A 117 9.47 -8.57 8.49
N PHE A 118 10.62 -8.33 7.83
CA PHE A 118 11.06 -9.11 6.68
C PHE A 118 11.24 -10.59 7.02
N VAL A 119 11.91 -10.88 8.13
CA VAL A 119 12.13 -12.26 8.60
C VAL A 119 10.81 -12.96 8.92
N GLU A 120 9.88 -12.29 9.59
CA GLU A 120 8.58 -12.87 9.92
C GLU A 120 7.71 -13.10 8.67
N MET A 121 7.67 -12.15 7.74
CA MET A 121 6.95 -12.30 6.48
C MET A 121 7.49 -13.49 5.66
N GLN A 122 8.82 -13.70 5.65
CA GLN A 122 9.43 -14.87 5.01
C GLN A 122 9.04 -16.18 5.70
N LYS A 123 9.06 -16.24 7.04
CA LYS A 123 8.60 -17.41 7.81
C LYS A 123 7.15 -17.76 7.48
N GLU A 124 6.31 -16.76 7.32
CA GLU A 124 4.91 -16.91 6.93
C GLU A 124 4.71 -17.15 5.41
N ARG A 125 5.80 -17.28 4.66
CA ARG A 125 5.82 -17.55 3.22
C ARG A 125 5.07 -16.50 2.39
N PHE A 126 5.14 -15.23 2.79
CA PHE A 126 4.69 -14.14 1.92
C PHE A 126 5.76 -13.85 0.86
N PRO A 127 5.35 -13.63 -0.40
CA PRO A 127 6.27 -13.21 -1.46
C PRO A 127 6.62 -11.72 -1.28
N ILE A 128 7.53 -11.46 -0.36
CA ILE A 128 7.95 -10.11 0.05
C ILE A 128 9.15 -9.63 -0.75
N LYS A 129 9.16 -8.35 -1.10
CA LYS A 129 10.25 -7.70 -1.81
C LYS A 129 10.50 -6.30 -1.24
N ALA A 130 11.71 -6.04 -0.78
CA ALA A 130 12.14 -4.68 -0.46
C ALA A 130 12.04 -3.81 -1.71
N GLN A 131 11.26 -2.75 -1.67
CA GLN A 131 11.20 -1.75 -2.71
C GLN A 131 12.41 -0.84 -2.53
N ILE A 132 13.34 -0.92 -3.49
CA ILE A 132 14.42 0.04 -3.53
C ILE A 132 13.78 1.41 -3.69
N GLN A 133 14.11 2.34 -2.80
CA GLN A 133 13.64 3.74 -2.83
C GLN A 133 14.21 4.48 -4.06
N ARG A 134 14.10 3.84 -5.25
CA ARG A 134 14.42 4.50 -6.49
C ARG A 134 13.31 5.45 -6.83
N PHE A 135 13.65 6.68 -6.98
CA PHE A 135 12.80 7.76 -7.45
C PHE A 135 11.90 7.34 -8.64
N THR A 136 12.47 6.65 -9.64
CA THR A 136 11.74 6.19 -10.84
C THR A 136 10.60 5.23 -10.51
N LEU A 137 10.82 4.22 -9.67
CA LEU A 137 9.78 3.24 -9.31
C LEU A 137 8.66 3.86 -8.49
N LYS A 138 9.00 4.69 -7.50
CA LYS A 138 7.97 5.41 -6.70
C LYS A 138 7.18 6.38 -7.57
N SER A 139 7.82 7.01 -8.56
CA SER A 139 7.15 7.86 -9.53
C SER A 139 6.10 7.12 -10.35
N GLU A 140 6.41 5.92 -10.85
CA GLU A 140 5.45 5.10 -11.61
C GLU A 140 4.23 4.73 -10.76
N GLY A 141 4.43 4.26 -9.52
CA GLY A 141 3.34 3.95 -8.60
C GLY A 141 2.49 5.16 -8.25
N PHE A 142 3.12 6.30 -7.99
CA PHE A 142 2.43 7.56 -7.73
C PHE A 142 1.56 7.99 -8.93
N ARG A 143 2.15 8.05 -10.13
CA ARG A 143 1.42 8.43 -11.36
C ARG A 143 0.25 7.51 -11.66
N TYR A 144 0.42 6.22 -11.39
CA TYR A 144 -0.65 5.25 -11.56
C TYR A 144 -1.84 5.57 -10.65
N LEU A 145 -1.60 5.75 -9.35
CA LEU A 145 -2.64 6.10 -8.38
C LEU A 145 -3.26 7.47 -8.63
N GLU A 146 -2.44 8.47 -8.99
CA GLU A 146 -2.90 9.80 -9.38
C GLU A 146 -3.87 9.74 -10.57
N LYS A 147 -3.53 8.96 -11.59
CA LYS A 147 -4.39 8.75 -12.76
C LYS A 147 -5.72 8.12 -12.35
N SER A 148 -5.70 7.05 -11.56
CA SER A 148 -6.92 6.38 -11.08
C SER A 148 -7.80 7.32 -10.25
N ALA A 149 -7.19 8.14 -9.39
CA ALA A 149 -7.90 9.14 -8.60
C ALA A 149 -8.57 10.20 -9.50
N LYS A 150 -7.82 10.75 -10.49
CA LYS A 150 -8.35 11.74 -11.44
C LYS A 150 -9.48 11.19 -12.33
N GLN A 151 -9.45 9.90 -12.62
CA GLN A 151 -10.49 9.21 -13.39
C GLN A 151 -11.70 8.78 -12.55
N GLY A 152 -11.70 8.97 -11.23
CA GLY A 152 -12.75 8.50 -10.33
C GLY A 152 -12.86 6.97 -10.28
N THR A 153 -11.74 6.26 -10.50
CA THR A 153 -11.66 4.79 -10.49
C THR A 153 -10.85 4.25 -9.31
N LEU A 154 -10.47 5.11 -8.36
CA LEU A 154 -9.78 4.72 -7.14
C LEU A 154 -10.76 4.60 -5.98
N TYR A 155 -10.89 3.39 -5.42
CA TYR A 155 -11.71 3.10 -4.26
C TYR A 155 -10.84 2.69 -3.07
N TYR A 156 -10.96 3.36 -1.94
CA TYR A 156 -10.18 3.10 -0.72
C TYR A 156 -11.08 2.89 0.51
N LEU A 157 -12.23 2.27 0.31
CA LEU A 157 -13.22 1.94 1.35
C LEU A 157 -13.67 3.15 2.18
N HIS A 158 -13.60 4.36 1.65
CA HIS A 158 -13.84 5.62 2.38
C HIS A 158 -13.02 5.75 3.67
N ALA A 159 -11.84 5.12 3.71
CA ALA A 159 -10.96 5.12 4.87
C ALA A 159 -10.37 6.52 5.11
N GLU A 160 -10.80 7.18 6.18
CA GLU A 160 -10.38 8.54 6.54
C GLU A 160 -8.84 8.68 6.65
N PRO A 161 -8.08 7.74 7.25
CA PRO A 161 -6.62 7.87 7.30
C PRO A 161 -5.96 7.87 5.94
N TYR A 162 -6.53 7.19 4.93
CA TYR A 162 -6.02 7.25 3.56
C TYR A 162 -6.26 8.63 2.95
N GLU A 163 -7.47 9.14 3.08
CA GLU A 163 -7.85 10.48 2.58
C GLU A 163 -7.01 11.58 3.23
N TYR A 164 -6.85 11.53 4.54
CA TYR A 164 -5.96 12.44 5.28
C TYR A 164 -4.53 12.40 4.72
N CYS A 165 -3.96 11.22 4.52
CA CYS A 165 -2.59 11.10 4.01
C CYS A 165 -2.47 11.63 2.57
N VAL A 166 -3.45 11.38 1.70
CA VAL A 166 -3.46 11.90 0.31
C VAL A 166 -3.47 13.43 0.29
N GLN A 167 -4.25 14.07 1.15
CA GLN A 167 -4.32 15.55 1.24
C GLN A 167 -3.01 16.18 1.70
N ASN A 168 -2.14 15.40 2.35
CA ASN A 168 -0.85 15.86 2.87
C ASN A 168 0.34 15.61 1.94
N VAL A 169 0.09 15.10 0.73
CA VAL A 169 1.13 14.81 -0.26
C VAL A 169 1.27 15.97 -1.25
N ALA A 170 2.50 16.45 -1.42
CA ALA A 170 2.88 17.35 -2.50
C ALA A 170 3.67 16.59 -3.56
N GLY A 171 3.20 16.61 -4.80
CA GLY A 171 3.95 16.10 -5.96
C GLY A 171 4.90 17.17 -6.50
N ILE A 172 6.17 16.82 -6.67
CA ILE A 172 7.21 17.69 -7.25
C ILE A 172 7.58 17.12 -8.61
N GLU A 173 7.17 17.82 -9.65
CA GLU A 173 7.49 17.45 -11.04
C GLU A 173 9.01 17.45 -11.26
N LYS A 174 9.47 16.45 -11.99
CA LYS A 174 10.86 16.28 -12.41
C LYS A 174 10.91 16.11 -13.93
N ALA A 175 12.13 16.03 -14.49
CA ALA A 175 12.29 15.75 -15.91
C ALA A 175 11.65 14.40 -16.31
N ASP A 176 11.29 14.26 -17.59
CA ASP A 176 10.73 13.04 -18.18
C ASP A 176 9.42 12.57 -17.52
N ASP A 177 8.52 13.49 -17.18
CA ASP A 177 7.22 13.24 -16.55
C ASP A 177 7.29 12.49 -15.20
N MET A 178 8.48 12.39 -14.62
CA MET A 178 8.65 11.81 -13.30
C MET A 178 8.18 12.76 -12.21
N VAL A 179 7.74 12.19 -11.09
CA VAL A 179 7.33 12.93 -9.91
C VAL A 179 8.03 12.40 -8.66
N MET A 180 8.53 13.28 -7.85
CA MET A 180 8.87 13.02 -6.47
C MET A 180 7.74 13.57 -5.61
N TYR A 181 7.42 12.88 -4.53
CA TYR A 181 6.41 13.39 -3.59
C TYR A 181 6.94 13.43 -2.17
N GLU A 182 6.44 14.36 -1.40
CA GLU A 182 6.81 14.57 -0.01
C GLU A 182 5.64 15.11 0.81
N LYS A 183 5.82 15.20 2.12
CA LYS A 183 4.85 15.83 3.03
C LYS A 183 4.80 17.33 2.76
N ILE A 184 3.60 17.91 2.71
CA ILE A 184 3.43 19.38 2.58
C ILE A 184 3.89 20.13 3.84
N ALA A 185 3.95 19.47 5.01
CA ALA A 185 4.53 19.97 6.23
C ALA A 185 5.12 18.86 7.08
N PRO A 186 6.19 19.09 7.88
CA PRO A 186 6.91 18.04 8.62
C PRO A 186 6.07 17.29 9.66
N ASN A 187 5.06 17.95 10.24
CA ASN A 187 4.16 17.37 11.26
C ASN A 187 3.03 16.52 10.70
N LEU A 188 2.83 16.54 9.38
CA LEU A 188 1.77 15.76 8.71
C LEU A 188 2.21 14.33 8.39
N ARG A 189 1.24 13.48 8.09
CA ARG A 189 1.45 12.07 7.79
C ARG A 189 1.04 11.75 6.37
N ILE A 190 1.85 10.90 5.70
CA ILE A 190 1.59 10.36 4.36
C ILE A 190 1.76 8.85 4.30
N ASP A 191 2.02 8.20 5.43
CA ASP A 191 2.47 6.80 5.53
C ASP A 191 1.44 5.83 4.94
N VAL A 192 0.13 6.08 5.16
CA VAL A 192 -0.95 5.26 4.59
C VAL A 192 -1.05 5.44 3.07
N PHE A 193 -0.71 6.61 2.54
CA PHE A 193 -0.57 6.80 1.10
C PHE A 193 0.70 6.15 0.57
N ASP A 194 1.84 6.31 1.26
CA ASP A 194 3.14 5.75 0.81
C ASP A 194 3.09 4.22 0.70
N CYS A 195 2.45 3.53 1.66
CA CYS A 195 2.27 2.08 1.54
C CYS A 195 1.45 1.69 0.30
N SER A 196 0.47 2.50 -0.13
CA SER A 196 -0.30 2.23 -1.35
C SER A 196 0.55 2.40 -2.62
N VAL A 197 1.51 3.32 -2.62
CA VAL A 197 2.49 3.45 -3.71
C VAL A 197 3.36 2.20 -3.80
N PHE A 198 3.84 1.64 -2.68
CA PHE A 198 4.57 0.37 -2.69
C PHE A 198 3.75 -0.79 -3.25
N ALA A 199 2.47 -0.87 -2.90
CA ALA A 199 1.58 -1.90 -3.41
C ALA A 199 1.32 -1.73 -4.92
N ALA A 200 1.11 -0.50 -5.39
CA ALA A 200 0.95 -0.18 -6.81
C ALA A 200 2.22 -0.52 -7.61
N CYS A 201 3.42 -0.21 -7.08
CA CYS A 201 4.69 -0.61 -7.69
C CYS A 201 4.79 -2.13 -7.82
N ALA A 202 4.42 -2.89 -6.78
CA ALA A 202 4.43 -4.35 -6.81
C ALA A 202 3.47 -4.92 -7.88
N TYR A 203 2.32 -4.27 -8.07
CA TYR A 203 1.36 -4.59 -9.12
C TYR A 203 1.92 -4.32 -10.52
N LEU A 204 2.46 -3.12 -10.76
CA LEU A 204 3.03 -2.72 -12.06
C LEU A 204 4.20 -3.61 -12.48
N GLU A 205 5.07 -3.99 -11.54
CA GLU A 205 6.15 -4.93 -11.79
C GLU A 205 5.63 -6.31 -12.21
N ASP A 206 4.55 -6.81 -11.59
CA ASP A 206 3.97 -8.12 -11.95
C ASP A 206 3.30 -8.08 -13.34
N LEU A 207 2.64 -6.98 -13.69
CA LEU A 207 2.10 -6.75 -15.04
C LEU A 207 3.21 -6.76 -16.09
N THR A 208 4.30 -6.04 -15.87
CA THR A 208 5.43 -5.98 -16.79
C THR A 208 6.10 -7.35 -16.95
N ALA A 209 6.25 -8.11 -15.89
CA ALA A 209 6.80 -9.47 -15.95
C ALA A 209 5.90 -10.42 -16.72
N SER A 210 4.59 -10.31 -16.53
CA SER A 210 3.58 -11.12 -17.22
C SER A 210 3.55 -10.81 -18.73
N ALA A 211 3.64 -9.53 -19.11
CA ALA A 211 3.70 -9.10 -20.52
C ALA A 211 4.97 -9.61 -21.23
N LYS A 212 6.13 -9.57 -20.54
CA LYS A 212 7.38 -10.11 -21.09
C LYS A 212 7.31 -11.63 -21.25
N GLY A 213 6.67 -12.34 -20.32
CA GLY A 213 6.43 -13.80 -20.44
C GLY A 213 5.54 -14.15 -21.63
N ALA A 214 4.44 -13.42 -21.82
CA ALA A 214 3.54 -13.62 -22.97
C ALA A 214 4.25 -13.37 -24.31
N GLY A 215 5.02 -12.30 -24.43
CA GLY A 215 5.80 -12.00 -25.63
C GLY A 215 6.86 -13.07 -25.97
N TRP A 216 7.41 -13.73 -24.94
CA TRP A 216 8.35 -14.85 -25.15
C TRP A 216 7.65 -16.10 -25.71
N TYR A 217 6.43 -16.41 -25.27
CA TYR A 217 5.63 -17.51 -25.82
C TYR A 217 5.20 -17.23 -27.26
N GLU A 218 4.73 -16.03 -27.58
CA GLU A 218 4.36 -15.64 -28.96
C GLU A 218 5.56 -15.67 -29.92
N ALA A 219 6.76 -15.28 -29.48
CA ALA A 219 7.97 -15.38 -30.29
C ALA A 219 8.38 -16.83 -30.55
N ARG A 220 8.11 -17.74 -29.62
CA ARG A 220 8.44 -19.17 -29.76
C ARG A 220 7.46 -19.90 -30.67
N GLU A 221 6.17 -19.52 -30.68
CA GLU A 221 5.19 -20.07 -31.63
C GLU A 221 5.47 -19.62 -33.07
N LYS A 222 5.92 -18.39 -33.29
CA LYS A 222 6.28 -17.86 -34.61
C LYS A 222 7.64 -18.35 -35.14
N GLY A 223 8.50 -18.87 -34.30
CA GLY A 223 9.83 -19.40 -34.66
C GLY A 223 9.87 -20.92 -34.88
N GLY A 224 8.75 -21.62 -34.73
CA GLY A 224 8.66 -23.07 -34.80
C GLY A 224 8.40 -23.64 -36.21
N ASP A 225 8.16 -22.80 -37.21
CA ASP A 225 7.85 -23.24 -38.60
C ASP A 225 8.98 -22.95 -39.58
N ALA A 226 10.22 -23.06 -39.16
CA ALA A 226 11.39 -22.93 -40.04
C ALA A 226 12.38 -24.09 -39.80
N THR A 227 11.99 -25.29 -40.22
CA THR A 227 12.92 -26.40 -40.62
C THR A 227 12.20 -27.35 -41.52
#